data_d10cc87679e6042604f049c5b31028a9
#
_entry.id   d10cc87679e6042604f049c5b31028a9
#
_cell.length_a   1.000
_cell.length_b   1.000
_cell.length_c   1.000
_cell.angle_alpha   90.00
_cell.angle_beta   90.00
_cell.angle_gamma   90.00
#
_symmetry.space_group_name_H-M   'P 1'
#
loop_
_entity.id
_entity.type
_entity.pdbx_description
1 polymer ?
#
loop_
_entity_poly.entity_id
_entity_poly.type
_entity_poly.pdbx_seq_one_letter_code
_entity_poly.pdbx_strand_id
1 'polypeptide(L)'
;TIMRTTQESLKTVPQSYREGAFGLGAGKWRTIRTVVLPGCVDGVITGCILAVGRILGETAALLYTAGFAHTLYSTLGETLESSGATLSVALYVYAKEQGEFDVAFAIAAILMVLALLINLAAGLTGRYFKKRRSL
;
A
#
# COMPACT_ATOMS: atom_id res chain seq x y z
N THR A 1 -2.94 0.60 -8.92
CA THR A 1 -1.94 -0.45 -8.63
C THR A 1 -2.62 -1.69 -8.07
N ILE A 2 -3.27 -1.66 -6.88
CA ILE A 2 -3.87 -2.83 -6.21
C ILE A 2 -4.83 -3.60 -7.13
N MET A 3 -5.75 -2.92 -7.80
CA MET A 3 -6.73 -3.55 -8.66
C MET A 3 -6.08 -4.36 -9.79
N ARG A 4 -5.04 -3.81 -10.43
CA ARG A 4 -4.35 -4.48 -11.55
C ARG A 4 -3.56 -5.70 -11.07
N THR A 5 -2.79 -5.55 -9.98
CA THR A 5 -2.03 -6.69 -9.42
C THR A 5 -2.95 -7.78 -8.90
N THR A 6 -4.08 -7.44 -8.29
CA THR A 6 -5.10 -8.41 -7.88
C THR A 6 -5.71 -9.12 -9.09
N GLN A 7 -6.03 -8.41 -10.16
CA GLN A 7 -6.57 -9.00 -11.38
C GLN A 7 -5.58 -9.97 -12.03
N GLU A 8 -4.31 -9.59 -12.09
CA GLU A 8 -3.26 -10.47 -12.60
C GLU A 8 -3.10 -11.72 -11.73
N SER A 9 -3.12 -11.57 -10.41
CA SER A 9 -3.06 -12.70 -9.48
C SER A 9 -4.26 -13.62 -9.57
N LEU A 10 -5.44 -13.09 -9.83
CA LEU A 10 -6.63 -13.91 -10.10
C LEU A 10 -6.48 -14.78 -11.36
N LYS A 11 -5.75 -14.30 -12.36
CA LYS A 11 -5.48 -15.04 -13.60
C LYS A 11 -4.45 -16.15 -13.42
N THR A 12 -3.55 -16.02 -12.44
CA THR A 12 -2.54 -17.06 -12.16
C THR A 12 -3.12 -18.32 -11.51
N VAL A 13 -4.34 -18.26 -10.96
CA VAL A 13 -5.01 -19.44 -10.41
C VAL A 13 -5.41 -20.38 -11.54
N PRO A 14 -4.85 -21.61 -11.59
CA PRO A 14 -5.11 -22.57 -12.68
C PRO A 14 -6.61 -22.82 -12.86
N GLN A 15 -7.03 -22.90 -14.10
CA GLN A 15 -8.44 -23.12 -14.43
C GLN A 15 -8.93 -24.50 -13.96
N SER A 16 -8.04 -25.50 -13.94
CA SER A 16 -8.32 -26.84 -13.42
C SER A 16 -8.87 -26.86 -12.00
N TYR A 17 -8.42 -25.93 -11.13
CA TYR A 17 -8.96 -25.82 -9.76
C TYR A 17 -10.40 -25.30 -9.75
N ARG A 18 -10.75 -24.41 -10.68
CA ARG A 18 -12.11 -23.91 -10.84
C ARG A 18 -13.03 -24.98 -11.39
N GLU A 19 -12.57 -25.70 -12.41
CA GLU A 19 -13.30 -26.81 -13.04
C GLU A 19 -13.50 -27.97 -12.06
N GLY A 20 -12.46 -28.32 -11.28
CA GLY A 20 -12.57 -29.35 -10.26
C GLY A 20 -13.58 -28.97 -9.16
N ALA A 21 -13.62 -27.72 -8.72
CA ALA A 21 -14.60 -27.25 -7.75
C ALA A 21 -16.03 -27.31 -8.32
N PHE A 22 -16.22 -26.92 -9.59
CA PHE A 22 -17.52 -27.06 -10.26
C PHE A 22 -17.94 -28.51 -10.48
N GLY A 23 -16.97 -29.37 -10.83
CA GLY A 23 -17.22 -30.82 -10.96
C GLY A 23 -17.69 -31.49 -9.67
N LEU A 24 -17.26 -30.98 -8.52
CA LEU A 24 -17.72 -31.37 -7.18
C LEU A 24 -19.06 -30.70 -6.77
N GLY A 25 -19.72 -29.98 -7.69
CA GLY A 25 -20.99 -29.32 -7.42
C GLY A 25 -20.92 -28.01 -6.65
N ALA A 26 -19.74 -27.41 -6.52
CA ALA A 26 -19.60 -26.12 -5.85
C ALA A 26 -20.21 -25.00 -6.71
N GLY A 27 -21.05 -24.15 -6.13
CA GLY A 27 -21.58 -22.94 -6.79
C GLY A 27 -20.49 -21.90 -7.02
N LYS A 28 -20.69 -20.96 -7.94
CA LYS A 28 -19.74 -19.90 -8.32
C LYS A 28 -19.18 -19.14 -7.09
N TRP A 29 -20.04 -18.72 -6.18
CA TRP A 29 -19.63 -17.98 -4.98
C TRP A 29 -18.74 -18.80 -4.05
N ARG A 30 -19.08 -20.09 -3.85
CA ARG A 30 -18.28 -20.99 -3.04
C ARG A 30 -16.91 -21.20 -3.66
N THR A 31 -16.82 -21.45 -4.99
CA THR A 31 -15.55 -21.58 -5.72
C THR A 31 -14.68 -20.34 -5.59
N ILE A 32 -15.27 -19.13 -5.71
CA ILE A 32 -14.52 -17.89 -5.54
C ILE A 32 -13.92 -17.83 -4.14
N ARG A 33 -14.72 -18.06 -3.10
CA ARG A 33 -14.31 -17.85 -1.71
C ARG A 33 -13.34 -18.92 -1.19
N THR A 34 -13.48 -20.17 -1.66
CA THR A 34 -12.69 -21.29 -1.13
C THR A 34 -11.49 -21.69 -2.00
N VAL A 35 -11.51 -21.37 -3.27
CA VAL A 35 -10.47 -21.76 -4.22
C VAL A 35 -9.74 -20.55 -4.81
N VAL A 36 -10.47 -19.62 -5.39
CA VAL A 36 -9.87 -18.53 -6.16
C VAL A 36 -9.25 -17.46 -5.24
N LEU A 37 -10.02 -16.92 -4.30
CA LEU A 37 -9.54 -15.90 -3.37
C LEU A 37 -8.33 -16.38 -2.55
N PRO A 38 -8.37 -17.56 -1.96
CA PRO A 38 -7.18 -18.07 -1.33
C PRO A 38 -6.00 -18.26 -2.29
N GLY A 39 -6.22 -18.63 -3.56
CA GLY A 39 -5.17 -18.79 -4.57
C GLY A 39 -4.43 -17.49 -4.92
N CYS A 40 -5.06 -16.33 -4.79
CA CYS A 40 -4.49 -15.03 -5.21
C CYS A 40 -4.01 -14.13 -4.05
N VAL A 41 -4.03 -14.59 -2.80
CA VAL A 41 -3.65 -13.76 -1.63
C VAL A 41 -2.24 -13.20 -1.74
N ASP A 42 -1.27 -13.97 -2.25
CA ASP A 42 0.11 -13.53 -2.40
C ASP A 42 0.22 -12.29 -3.32
N GLY A 43 -0.54 -12.27 -4.40
CA GLY A 43 -0.56 -11.14 -5.32
C GLY A 43 -1.32 -9.92 -4.77
N VAL A 44 -2.36 -10.14 -3.98
CA VAL A 44 -3.06 -9.06 -3.28
C VAL A 44 -2.12 -8.38 -2.28
N ILE A 45 -1.40 -9.17 -1.48
CA ILE A 45 -0.41 -8.65 -0.52
C ILE A 45 0.68 -7.87 -1.25
N THR A 46 1.22 -8.41 -2.33
CA THR A 46 2.21 -7.72 -3.16
C THR A 46 1.67 -6.41 -3.71
N GLY A 47 0.42 -6.41 -4.18
CA GLY A 47 -0.27 -5.20 -4.65
C GLY A 47 -0.42 -4.13 -3.55
N CYS A 48 -0.72 -4.54 -2.33
CA CYS A 48 -0.80 -3.63 -1.18
C CYS A 48 0.58 -3.04 -0.83
N ILE A 49 1.64 -3.84 -0.84
CA ILE A 49 3.01 -3.37 -0.59
C ILE A 49 3.42 -2.32 -1.62
N LEU A 50 3.19 -2.59 -2.90
CA LEU A 50 3.48 -1.66 -4.00
C LEU A 50 2.65 -0.38 -3.89
N ALA A 51 1.39 -0.48 -3.49
CA ALA A 51 0.53 0.69 -3.31
C ALA A 51 1.00 1.59 -2.16
N VAL A 52 1.38 1.00 -1.02
CA VAL A 52 1.94 1.74 0.11
C VAL A 52 3.24 2.44 -0.28
N GLY A 53 4.16 1.75 -0.98
CA GLY A 53 5.39 2.35 -1.47
C GLY A 53 5.13 3.55 -2.39
N ARG A 54 4.11 3.45 -3.26
CA ARG A 54 3.70 4.55 -4.13
C ARG A 54 3.13 5.75 -3.35
N ILE A 55 2.26 5.51 -2.38
CA ILE A 55 1.67 6.57 -1.54
C ILE A 55 2.75 7.34 -0.78
N LEU A 56 3.76 6.65 -0.25
CA LEU A 56 4.87 7.29 0.46
C LEU A 56 5.72 8.19 -0.46
N GLY A 57 5.80 7.88 -1.75
CA GLY A 57 6.53 8.66 -2.76
C GLY A 57 5.71 9.74 -3.47
N GLU A 58 4.39 9.82 -3.25
CA GLU A 58 3.51 10.75 -3.95
C GLU A 58 3.67 12.17 -3.40
N THR A 59 4.60 12.95 -3.97
CA THR A 59 4.92 14.30 -3.51
C THR A 59 4.25 15.37 -4.36
N ALA A 60 4.37 15.26 -5.68
CA ALA A 60 3.97 16.31 -6.60
C ALA A 60 2.46 16.58 -6.59
N ALA A 61 1.63 15.54 -6.62
CA ALA A 61 0.18 15.71 -6.59
C ALA A 61 -0.27 16.37 -5.28
N LEU A 62 0.27 15.94 -4.15
CA LEU A 62 -0.09 16.46 -2.84
C LEU A 62 0.37 17.91 -2.63
N LEU A 63 1.53 18.30 -3.17
CA LEU A 63 2.01 19.68 -3.11
C LEU A 63 1.01 20.64 -3.75
N TYR A 64 0.48 20.28 -4.91
CA TYR A 64 -0.46 21.14 -5.66
C TYR A 64 -1.91 21.05 -5.17
N THR A 65 -2.31 19.99 -4.48
CA THR A 65 -3.69 19.78 -4.06
C THR A 65 -3.94 20.07 -2.59
N ALA A 66 -3.02 19.69 -1.71
CA ALA A 66 -3.14 19.83 -0.25
C ALA A 66 -2.33 20.99 0.34
N GLY A 67 -1.39 21.57 -0.44
CA GLY A 67 -0.48 22.62 0.03
C GLY A 67 0.60 22.07 0.98
N PHE A 68 1.18 22.96 1.79
CA PHE A 68 2.29 22.62 2.71
C PHE A 68 2.26 23.41 4.03
N ALA A 69 1.12 23.59 4.65
CA ALA A 69 1.08 24.24 5.96
C ALA A 69 1.74 23.37 7.05
N HIS A 70 2.60 24.01 7.86
CA HIS A 70 3.35 23.34 8.95
C HIS A 70 2.63 23.44 10.30
N THR A 71 1.35 23.67 10.33
CA THR A 71 0.56 23.82 11.55
C THR A 71 0.03 22.46 12.03
N LEU A 72 0.25 22.17 13.31
CA LEU A 72 -0.36 21.04 13.97
C LEU A 72 -1.76 21.43 14.44
N TYR A 73 -2.77 20.79 13.92
CA TYR A 73 -4.15 21.01 14.30
C TYR A 73 -4.56 20.07 15.43
N SER A 74 -5.34 20.57 16.38
CA SER A 74 -5.80 19.80 17.55
C SER A 74 -7.05 18.99 17.27
N THR A 75 -7.82 19.36 16.25
CA THR A 75 -9.12 18.76 15.93
C THR A 75 -9.14 18.20 14.50
N LEU A 76 -9.72 17.00 14.34
CA LEU A 76 -9.86 16.35 13.01
C LEU A 76 -10.63 17.22 12.00
N GLY A 77 -11.61 18.02 12.46
CA GLY A 77 -12.36 18.94 11.62
C GLY A 77 -11.48 20.03 11.01
N GLU A 78 -10.64 20.67 11.83
CA GLU A 78 -9.67 21.69 11.39
C GLU A 78 -8.65 21.10 10.41
N THR A 79 -8.22 19.87 10.64
CA THR A 79 -7.27 19.17 9.75
C THR A 79 -7.84 18.93 8.35
N LEU A 80 -9.14 18.67 8.22
CA LEU A 80 -9.80 18.40 6.94
C LEU A 80 -10.07 19.67 6.12
N GLU A 81 -10.25 20.81 6.79
CA GLU A 81 -10.51 22.11 6.14
C GLU A 81 -9.25 22.90 5.85
N SER A 82 -8.12 22.47 6.42
CA SER A 82 -6.87 23.22 6.39
C SER A 82 -5.85 22.58 5.46
N SER A 83 -4.89 23.38 4.99
CA SER A 83 -3.73 22.90 4.25
C SER A 83 -2.84 22.05 5.15
N GLY A 84 -2.41 20.89 4.65
CA GLY A 84 -1.52 19.97 5.38
C GLY A 84 -0.33 19.55 4.53
N ALA A 85 0.77 19.21 5.18
CA ALA A 85 1.95 18.72 4.51
C ALA A 85 2.23 17.24 4.88
N THR A 86 2.46 16.41 3.87
CA THR A 86 3.03 15.09 4.11
C THR A 86 4.55 15.17 4.27
N LEU A 87 5.16 14.15 4.88
CA LEU A 87 6.62 14.09 5.04
C LEU A 87 7.37 14.20 3.70
N SER A 88 6.83 13.66 2.61
CA SER A 88 7.42 13.76 1.29
C SER A 88 7.32 15.17 0.69
N VAL A 89 6.21 15.87 0.95
CA VAL A 89 6.05 17.29 0.57
C VAL A 89 6.99 18.17 1.39
N ALA A 90 7.08 17.96 2.69
CA ALA A 90 7.99 18.68 3.56
C ALA A 90 9.46 18.51 3.11
N LEU A 91 9.87 17.29 2.80
CA LEU A 91 11.21 17.01 2.24
C LEU A 91 11.49 17.87 0.99
N TYR A 92 10.53 17.89 0.06
CA TYR A 92 10.68 18.67 -1.17
C TYR A 92 10.82 20.17 -0.90
N VAL A 93 9.95 20.73 -0.05
CA VAL A 93 9.94 22.16 0.28
C VAL A 93 11.23 22.57 0.98
N TYR A 94 11.67 21.85 2.02
CA TYR A 94 12.90 22.14 2.72
C TYR A 94 14.13 22.01 1.82
N ALA A 95 14.22 20.98 0.98
CA ALA A 95 15.36 20.78 0.10
C ALA A 95 15.41 21.77 -1.08
N LYS A 96 14.25 22.08 -1.67
CA LYS A 96 14.20 22.79 -2.97
C LYS A 96 13.87 24.28 -2.81
N GLU A 97 12.97 24.63 -1.91
CA GLU A 97 12.47 26.00 -1.77
C GLU A 97 13.18 26.77 -0.65
N GLN A 98 13.46 26.13 0.47
CA GLN A 98 14.09 26.78 1.62
C GLN A 98 15.63 26.60 1.63
N GLY A 99 16.15 25.60 0.94
CA GLY A 99 17.58 25.32 0.89
C GLY A 99 18.16 24.77 2.21
N GLU A 100 17.29 24.35 3.14
CA GLU A 100 17.67 23.78 4.44
C GLU A 100 17.93 22.28 4.31
N PHE A 101 19.11 21.93 3.80
CA PHE A 101 19.48 20.54 3.53
C PHE A 101 19.58 19.70 4.78
N ASP A 102 19.96 20.25 5.94
CA ASP A 102 20.07 19.50 7.20
C ASP A 102 18.70 18.96 7.64
N VAL A 103 17.67 19.80 7.56
CA VAL A 103 16.29 19.40 7.87
C VAL A 103 15.77 18.42 6.83
N ALA A 104 16.06 18.66 5.55
CA ALA A 104 15.68 17.77 4.47
C ALA A 104 16.28 16.35 4.63
N PHE A 105 17.57 16.25 4.99
CA PHE A 105 18.21 14.96 5.25
C PHE A 105 17.61 14.24 6.46
N ALA A 106 17.24 14.97 7.53
CA ALA A 106 16.56 14.38 8.68
C ALA A 106 15.19 13.81 8.28
N ILE A 107 14.40 14.52 7.51
CA ILE A 107 13.09 14.07 7.00
C ILE A 107 13.28 12.86 6.07
N ALA A 108 14.29 12.88 5.18
CA ALA A 108 14.60 11.76 4.29
C ALA A 108 14.96 10.48 5.08
N ALA A 109 15.75 10.61 6.15
CA ALA A 109 16.09 9.48 7.02
C ALA A 109 14.84 8.90 7.71
N ILE A 110 13.94 9.73 8.20
CA ILE A 110 12.68 9.28 8.81
C ILE A 110 11.81 8.56 7.77
N LEU A 111 11.66 9.11 6.56
CA LEU A 111 10.92 8.46 5.47
C LEU A 111 11.52 7.11 5.09
N MET A 112 12.84 7.02 5.02
CA MET A 112 13.53 5.77 4.70
C MET A 112 13.26 4.70 5.76
N VAL A 113 13.38 5.04 7.04
CA VAL A 113 13.10 4.13 8.16
C VAL A 113 11.63 3.71 8.15
N LEU A 114 10.71 4.65 7.95
CA LEU A 114 9.28 4.37 7.88
C LEU A 114 8.94 3.41 6.73
N ALA A 115 9.48 3.67 5.53
CA ALA A 115 9.29 2.81 4.37
C ALA A 115 9.84 1.40 4.61
N LEU A 116 11.01 1.28 5.24
CA LEU A 116 11.61 0.00 5.59
C LEU A 116 10.76 -0.77 6.59
N LEU A 117 10.26 -0.12 7.63
CA LEU A 117 9.38 -0.73 8.64
C LEU A 117 8.06 -1.22 8.01
N ILE A 118 7.43 -0.42 7.16
CA ILE A 118 6.19 -0.79 6.48
C ILE A 118 6.43 -1.98 5.55
N ASN A 119 7.50 -1.97 4.75
CA ASN A 119 7.84 -3.07 3.86
C ASN A 119 8.16 -4.36 4.64
N LEU A 120 8.86 -4.26 5.76
CA LEU A 120 9.15 -5.39 6.63
C LEU A 120 7.86 -5.97 7.23
N ALA A 121 6.99 -5.12 7.76
CA ALA A 121 5.70 -5.53 8.32
C ALA A 121 4.82 -6.21 7.27
N ALA A 122 4.73 -5.66 6.07
CA ALA A 122 3.99 -6.24 4.96
C ALA A 122 4.57 -7.59 4.51
N GLY A 123 5.91 -7.70 4.44
CA GLY A 123 6.59 -8.95 4.12
C GLY A 123 6.37 -10.05 5.18
N LEU A 124 6.41 -9.68 6.47
CA LEU A 124 6.12 -10.60 7.57
C LEU A 124 4.66 -11.08 7.54
N THR A 125 3.72 -10.16 7.29
CA THR A 125 2.30 -10.48 7.15
C THR A 125 2.08 -11.46 6.00
N GLY A 126 2.70 -11.22 4.85
CA GLY A 126 2.63 -12.12 3.69
C GLY A 126 3.17 -13.52 4.01
N ARG A 127 4.32 -13.62 4.69
CA ARG A 127 4.91 -14.90 5.11
C ARG A 127 4.02 -15.65 6.12
N TYR A 128 3.42 -14.93 7.06
CA TYR A 128 2.51 -15.49 8.05
C TYR A 128 1.28 -16.13 7.39
N PHE A 129 0.66 -15.43 6.44
CA PHE A 129 -0.48 -15.95 5.69
C PHE A 129 -0.10 -17.16 4.83
N LYS A 130 1.10 -17.16 4.22
CA LYS A 130 1.60 -18.29 3.43
C LYS A 130 1.85 -19.53 4.28
N LYS A 131 2.45 -19.38 5.47
CA LYS A 131 2.74 -20.50 6.37
C LYS A 131 1.47 -21.19 6.90
N ARG A 132 0.39 -20.46 7.11
CA ARG A 132 -0.90 -21.04 7.52
C ARG A 132 -1.59 -21.89 6.44
N ARG A 133 -1.11 -21.81 5.22
CA ARG A 133 -1.69 -22.53 4.06
C ARG A 133 -0.98 -23.82 3.72
N SER A 134 0.25 -24.01 4.17
CA SER A 134 1.02 -25.24 3.93
C SER A 134 0.75 -26.34 4.99
N LEU A 135 -0.24 -26.12 5.86
CA LEU A 135 -0.84 -27.09 6.77
C LEU A 135 -2.28 -27.38 6.35
#